data_bf4a8696056f486f935a5eae2d1ff7c2
#
_entry.id   bf4a8696056f486f935a5eae2d1ff7c2
#
_cell.length_a   1.000
_cell.length_b   1.000
_cell.length_c   1.000
_cell.angle_alpha   90.00
_cell.angle_beta   90.00
_cell.angle_gamma   90.00
#
_symmetry.space_group_name_H-M   'P 1'
#
loop_
_entity.id
_entity.type
_entity.pdbx_description
1 polymer ?
#
loop_
_entity_poly.entity_id
_entity_poly.type
_entity_poly.pdbx_seq_one_letter_code
_entity_poly.pdbx_strand_id
1 'polypeptide(L)'
;MLASGSKGNATYVSDGSTSILIDAGLSGIEIQRRFDTNGLCPEDLDAIIVSHEHSDHIQGVGVLSRRFNIPVYISRKTKEASQHLGSIYDLRYFECGTAFNINNLLLHPFSISHDAVDPAGFTIEKSGTKIGIATDLGIATLMVKEHLKECALLILEANHDPD
;
A
#
# COMPACT_ATOMS: atom_id res chain seq x y z
N MET A 1 -9.03 -6.21 -3.89
CA MET A 1 -8.20 -6.59 -2.73
C MET A 1 -7.75 -8.03 -2.90
N LEU A 2 -6.46 -8.30 -2.81
CA LEU A 2 -5.89 -9.65 -2.94
C LEU A 2 -5.83 -10.36 -1.58
N ALA A 3 -5.59 -9.61 -0.52
CA ALA A 3 -5.56 -10.09 0.86
C ALA A 3 -5.95 -8.97 1.83
N SER A 4 -6.53 -9.34 2.97
CA SER A 4 -6.86 -8.44 4.08
C SER A 4 -6.84 -9.23 5.39
N GLY A 5 -6.41 -8.58 6.46
CA GLY A 5 -6.37 -9.12 7.82
C GLY A 5 -4.96 -9.46 8.32
N SER A 6 -4.87 -9.82 9.59
CA SER A 6 -3.62 -10.04 10.35
C SER A 6 -2.68 -11.14 9.79
N LYS A 7 -3.08 -11.83 8.72
CA LYS A 7 -2.22 -12.80 8.01
C LYS A 7 -1.54 -12.23 6.78
N GLY A 8 -1.91 -11.03 6.38
CA GLY A 8 -1.28 -10.32 5.27
C GLY A 8 -2.24 -9.44 4.49
N ASN A 9 -1.79 -8.23 4.21
CA ASN A 9 -2.51 -7.20 3.48
C ASN A 9 -1.89 -7.00 2.09
N ALA A 10 -2.73 -6.92 1.06
CA ALA A 10 -2.31 -6.64 -0.31
C ALA A 10 -3.49 -6.12 -1.13
N THR A 11 -3.43 -4.88 -1.57
CA THR A 11 -4.48 -4.23 -2.36
C THR A 11 -3.95 -3.84 -3.73
N TYR A 12 -4.44 -4.49 -4.78
CA TYR A 12 -4.15 -4.14 -6.16
C TYR A 12 -5.08 -3.04 -6.64
N VAL A 13 -4.50 -2.01 -7.25
CA VAL A 13 -5.22 -0.88 -7.86
C VAL A 13 -4.72 -0.68 -9.27
N SER A 14 -5.63 -0.57 -10.23
CA SER A 14 -5.27 -0.28 -11.62
C SER A 14 -6.35 0.56 -12.29
N ASP A 15 -5.91 1.41 -13.21
CA ASP A 15 -6.77 2.18 -14.12
C ASP A 15 -6.77 1.62 -15.55
N GLY A 16 -6.16 0.44 -15.75
CA GLY A 16 -5.99 -0.23 -17.03
C GLY A 16 -4.69 0.14 -17.76
N SER A 17 -4.00 1.21 -17.36
CA SER A 17 -2.70 1.63 -17.93
C SER A 17 -1.58 1.68 -16.88
N THR A 18 -1.92 1.92 -15.64
CA THR A 18 -1.01 1.92 -14.48
C THR A 18 -1.53 0.97 -13.44
N SER A 19 -0.67 0.11 -12.93
CA SER A 19 -1.00 -0.89 -11.92
C SER A 19 -0.08 -0.78 -10.72
N ILE A 20 -0.65 -0.67 -9.53
CA ILE A 20 0.10 -0.56 -8.27
C ILE A 20 -0.40 -1.57 -7.25
N LEU A 21 0.48 -1.98 -6.37
CA LEU A 21 0.19 -2.82 -5.22
C LEU A 21 0.43 -2.04 -3.93
N ILE A 22 -0.61 -1.83 -3.13
CA ILE A 22 -0.48 -1.28 -1.77
C ILE A 22 -0.30 -2.45 -0.83
N ASP A 23 0.87 -2.51 -0.21
CA ASP A 23 1.38 -3.58 0.64
C ASP A 23 1.51 -4.96 -0.06
N ALA A 24 2.36 -5.80 0.48
CA ALA A 24 2.58 -7.18 0.06
C ALA A 24 2.88 -8.04 1.29
N GLY A 25 1.88 -8.16 2.16
CA GLY A 25 2.01 -8.77 3.48
C GLY A 25 2.03 -10.30 3.50
N LEU A 26 1.89 -10.95 2.35
CA LEU A 26 2.03 -12.39 2.19
C LEU A 26 3.40 -12.73 1.57
N SER A 27 3.80 -14.01 1.61
CA SER A 27 5.00 -14.44 0.89
C SER A 27 4.89 -14.13 -0.60
N GLY A 28 6.02 -13.87 -1.28
CA GLY A 28 6.03 -13.54 -2.70
C GLY A 28 5.35 -14.61 -3.58
N ILE A 29 5.47 -15.90 -3.21
CA ILE A 29 4.80 -17.01 -3.89
C ILE A 29 3.28 -16.92 -3.72
N GLU A 30 2.80 -16.61 -2.52
CA GLU A 30 1.37 -16.52 -2.26
C GLU A 30 0.76 -15.29 -2.95
N ILE A 31 1.46 -14.16 -2.99
CA ILE A 31 1.03 -12.98 -3.75
C ILE A 31 0.93 -13.36 -5.24
N GLN A 32 1.96 -13.97 -5.81
CA GLN A 32 1.94 -14.41 -7.20
C GLN A 32 0.75 -15.33 -7.49
N ARG A 33 0.50 -16.34 -6.65
CA ARG A 33 -0.65 -17.22 -6.80
C ARG A 33 -1.99 -16.47 -6.85
N ARG A 34 -2.12 -15.41 -6.03
CA ARG A 34 -3.33 -14.58 -6.01
C ARG A 34 -3.45 -13.70 -7.26
N PHE A 35 -2.34 -13.23 -7.80
CA PHE A 35 -2.32 -12.57 -9.10
C PHE A 35 -2.82 -13.53 -10.19
N ASP A 36 -2.22 -14.71 -10.30
CA ASP A 36 -2.59 -15.72 -11.28
C ASP A 36 -4.07 -16.11 -11.19
N THR A 37 -4.58 -16.31 -9.97
CA THR A 37 -5.99 -16.67 -9.73
C THR A 37 -6.97 -15.57 -10.20
N ASN A 38 -6.54 -14.31 -10.20
CA ASN A 38 -7.33 -13.17 -10.66
C ASN A 38 -7.03 -12.75 -12.11
N GLY A 39 -6.24 -13.55 -12.85
CA GLY A 39 -5.86 -13.23 -14.23
C GLY A 39 -4.96 -12.00 -14.34
N LEU A 40 -4.18 -11.71 -13.30
CA LEU A 40 -3.24 -10.59 -13.21
C LEU A 40 -1.80 -11.11 -13.29
N CYS A 41 -0.88 -10.27 -13.76
CA CYS A 41 0.54 -10.58 -13.83
C CYS A 41 1.34 -9.63 -12.92
N PRO A 42 2.19 -10.14 -12.01
CA PRO A 42 3.04 -9.26 -11.19
C PRO A 42 4.02 -8.41 -12.02
N GLU A 43 4.38 -8.88 -13.21
CA GLU A 43 5.24 -8.16 -14.18
C GLU A 43 4.62 -6.85 -14.68
N ASP A 44 3.29 -6.73 -14.62
CA ASP A 44 2.55 -5.55 -15.05
C ASP A 44 2.46 -4.47 -13.95
N LEU A 45 3.06 -4.72 -12.79
CA LEU A 45 3.09 -3.74 -11.70
C LEU A 45 4.11 -2.62 -11.97
N ASP A 46 3.64 -1.39 -11.97
CA ASP A 46 4.47 -0.18 -12.04
C ASP A 46 5.12 0.16 -10.70
N ALA A 47 4.51 -0.22 -9.57
CA ALA A 47 5.06 0.02 -8.25
C ALA A 47 4.42 -0.84 -7.15
N ILE A 48 5.19 -1.03 -6.07
CA ILE A 48 4.69 -1.44 -4.76
C ILE A 48 4.79 -0.25 -3.82
N ILE A 49 3.74 0.05 -3.06
CA ILE A 49 3.70 1.11 -2.06
C ILE A 49 3.54 0.46 -0.70
N VAL A 50 4.39 0.83 0.25
CA VAL A 50 4.38 0.27 1.62
C VAL A 50 3.74 1.27 2.57
N SER A 51 2.69 0.84 3.26
CA SER A 51 1.98 1.66 4.24
C SER A 51 2.76 1.82 5.56
N HIS A 52 3.29 0.71 6.09
CA HIS A 52 4.09 0.68 7.32
C HIS A 52 4.91 -0.62 7.43
N GLU A 53 5.73 -0.75 8.49
CA GLU A 53 6.77 -1.78 8.62
C GLU A 53 6.32 -3.16 9.13
N HIS A 54 5.07 -3.36 9.51
CA HIS A 54 4.63 -4.65 10.05
C HIS A 54 4.75 -5.78 9.02
N SER A 55 5.06 -6.98 9.52
CA SER A 55 5.36 -8.13 8.66
C SER A 55 4.22 -8.52 7.72
N ASP A 56 2.99 -8.37 8.16
CA ASP A 56 1.76 -8.61 7.38
C ASP A 56 1.46 -7.52 6.35
N HIS A 57 2.38 -6.55 6.17
CA HIS A 57 2.37 -5.54 5.11
C HIS A 57 3.61 -5.64 4.20
N ILE A 58 4.75 -6.14 4.71
CA ILE A 58 6.01 -6.07 3.95
C ILE A 58 6.62 -7.42 3.55
N GLN A 59 6.11 -8.55 4.01
CA GLN A 59 6.75 -9.88 3.89
C GLN A 59 7.18 -10.22 2.46
N GLY A 60 6.35 -9.93 1.46
CA GLY A 60 6.61 -10.23 0.05
C GLY A 60 7.30 -9.11 -0.73
N VAL A 61 7.34 -7.88 -0.20
CA VAL A 61 7.77 -6.68 -0.93
C VAL A 61 9.14 -6.85 -1.59
N GLY A 62 10.16 -7.22 -0.80
CA GLY A 62 11.53 -7.34 -1.31
C GLY A 62 11.68 -8.46 -2.35
N VAL A 63 10.97 -9.57 -2.17
CA VAL A 63 11.00 -10.69 -3.14
C VAL A 63 10.38 -10.28 -4.46
N LEU A 64 9.19 -9.68 -4.43
CA LEU A 64 8.49 -9.22 -5.64
C LEU A 64 9.28 -8.15 -6.37
N SER A 65 9.79 -7.15 -5.63
CA SER A 65 10.60 -6.08 -6.20
C SER A 65 11.80 -6.59 -7.00
N ARG A 66 12.58 -7.51 -6.41
CA ARG A 66 13.77 -8.08 -7.09
C ARG A 66 13.43 -9.01 -8.23
N ARG A 67 12.38 -9.83 -8.07
CA ARG A 67 12.02 -10.85 -9.06
C ARG A 67 11.45 -10.24 -10.33
N PHE A 68 10.65 -9.19 -10.17
CA PHE A 68 9.90 -8.57 -11.26
C PHE A 68 10.39 -7.16 -11.62
N ASN A 69 11.49 -6.69 -11.01
CA ASN A 69 12.06 -5.37 -11.21
C ASN A 69 11.07 -4.23 -10.90
N ILE A 70 10.29 -4.38 -9.82
CA ILE A 70 9.25 -3.43 -9.45
C ILE A 70 9.82 -2.38 -8.49
N PRO A 71 9.69 -1.06 -8.78
CA PRO A 71 10.01 0.01 -7.84
C PRO A 71 9.18 -0.07 -6.56
N VAL A 72 9.79 0.28 -5.41
CA VAL A 72 9.10 0.32 -4.12
C VAL A 72 9.11 1.73 -3.56
N TYR A 73 7.92 2.25 -3.26
CA TYR A 73 7.70 3.51 -2.58
C TYR A 73 7.43 3.26 -1.10
N ILE A 74 8.18 3.92 -0.22
CA ILE A 74 8.12 3.71 1.22
C ILE A 74 8.54 5.00 1.94
N SER A 75 8.01 5.29 3.13
CA SER A 75 8.56 6.41 3.91
C SER A 75 9.97 6.08 4.44
N ARG A 76 10.80 7.10 4.64
CA ARG A 76 12.17 6.90 5.16
C ARG A 76 12.16 6.19 6.52
N LYS A 77 11.29 6.59 7.42
CA LYS A 77 11.20 6.01 8.76
C LYS A 77 10.72 4.56 8.72
N THR A 78 9.69 4.27 7.92
CA THR A 78 9.21 2.90 7.69
C THR A 78 10.32 2.03 7.11
N LYS A 79 11.12 2.55 6.15
CA LYS A 79 12.27 1.79 5.60
C LYS A 79 13.33 1.48 6.67
N GLU A 80 13.66 2.45 7.52
CA GLU A 80 14.63 2.27 8.60
C GLU A 80 14.16 1.24 9.65
N ALA A 81 12.85 1.20 9.93
CA ALA A 81 12.24 0.23 10.83
C ALA A 81 12.05 -1.17 10.20
N SER A 82 12.05 -1.28 8.86
CA SER A 82 11.80 -2.52 8.12
C SER A 82 13.05 -3.40 8.00
N GLN A 83 13.48 -4.06 9.09
CA GLN A 83 14.70 -4.87 9.13
C GLN A 83 14.69 -6.06 8.16
N HIS A 84 13.52 -6.61 7.82
CA HIS A 84 13.36 -7.81 7.00
C HIS A 84 12.97 -7.54 5.54
N LEU A 85 12.93 -6.29 5.11
CA LEU A 85 12.54 -5.94 3.75
C LEU A 85 13.53 -6.47 2.68
N GLY A 86 14.79 -6.66 3.07
CA GLY A 86 15.86 -7.08 2.17
C GLY A 86 16.26 -6.00 1.17
N SER A 87 17.00 -6.39 0.13
CA SER A 87 17.36 -5.47 -0.96
C SER A 87 16.15 -5.22 -1.86
N ILE A 88 16.04 -3.99 -2.38
CA ILE A 88 14.99 -3.52 -3.27
C ILE A 88 15.60 -3.17 -4.62
N TYR A 89 14.90 -3.45 -5.72
CA TYR A 89 15.35 -3.16 -7.07
C TYR A 89 15.55 -1.65 -7.31
N ASP A 90 14.50 -0.86 -7.04
CA ASP A 90 14.49 0.60 -7.14
C ASP A 90 13.72 1.16 -5.94
N LEU A 91 14.43 1.83 -5.02
CA LEU A 91 13.86 2.35 -3.78
C LEU A 91 13.57 3.82 -3.91
N ARG A 92 12.31 4.19 -3.72
CA ARG A 92 11.82 5.58 -3.78
C ARG A 92 11.16 5.97 -2.47
N TYR A 93 11.35 7.21 -2.06
CA TYR A 93 10.78 7.72 -0.82
C TYR A 93 9.59 8.62 -1.08
N PHE A 94 8.57 8.51 -0.22
CA PHE A 94 7.49 9.48 -0.10
C PHE A 94 7.45 10.07 1.33
N GLU A 95 6.73 11.17 1.49
CA GLU A 95 6.45 11.80 2.78
C GLU A 95 4.94 12.00 2.92
N CYS A 96 4.38 11.69 4.11
CA CYS A 96 2.98 11.96 4.40
C CYS A 96 2.70 13.47 4.29
N GLY A 97 1.58 13.81 3.64
CA GLY A 97 1.22 15.20 3.32
C GLY A 97 1.77 15.72 1.99
N THR A 98 2.67 14.99 1.33
CA THR A 98 3.23 15.40 0.02
C THR A 98 2.76 14.44 -1.08
N ALA A 99 1.99 14.95 -2.03
CA ALA A 99 1.51 14.18 -3.16
C ALA A 99 2.65 13.81 -4.13
N PHE A 100 2.53 12.65 -4.76
CA PHE A 100 3.43 12.21 -5.82
C PHE A 100 2.69 11.43 -6.90
N ASN A 101 3.31 11.29 -8.07
CA ASN A 101 2.72 10.56 -9.18
C ASN A 101 3.42 9.22 -9.41
N ILE A 102 2.63 8.21 -9.75
CA ILE A 102 3.08 6.99 -10.40
C ILE A 102 2.37 6.97 -11.75
N ASN A 103 3.10 7.22 -12.81
CA ASN A 103 2.56 7.47 -14.15
C ASN A 103 1.42 8.50 -14.10
N ASN A 104 0.19 8.09 -14.36
CA ASN A 104 -1.01 8.95 -14.40
C ASN A 104 -1.88 8.87 -13.13
N LEU A 105 -1.46 8.11 -12.12
CA LEU A 105 -2.11 8.09 -10.82
C LEU A 105 -1.47 9.11 -9.89
N LEU A 106 -2.27 9.98 -9.27
CA LEU A 106 -1.86 10.91 -8.24
C LEU A 106 -2.13 10.29 -6.87
N LEU A 107 -1.06 10.08 -6.09
CA LEU A 107 -1.15 9.53 -4.74
C LEU A 107 -0.93 10.62 -3.70
N HIS A 108 -1.81 10.67 -2.69
CA HIS A 108 -1.67 11.51 -1.51
C HIS A 108 -1.54 10.63 -0.27
N PRO A 109 -0.33 10.42 0.24
CA PRO A 109 -0.12 9.74 1.51
C PRO A 109 -0.51 10.66 2.67
N PHE A 110 -1.18 10.11 3.68
CA PHE A 110 -1.54 10.83 4.91
C PHE A 110 -1.30 9.95 6.14
N SER A 111 -0.92 10.56 7.26
CA SER A 111 -0.65 9.82 8.50
C SER A 111 -1.94 9.26 9.09
N ILE A 112 -1.87 8.02 9.56
CA ILE A 112 -2.94 7.36 10.30
C ILE A 112 -2.51 7.04 11.73
N SER A 113 -3.48 6.79 12.62
CA SER A 113 -3.22 6.36 13.99
C SER A 113 -3.09 4.84 14.03
N HIS A 114 -1.88 4.35 14.24
CA HIS A 114 -1.55 2.93 14.34
C HIS A 114 -0.25 2.75 15.12
N ASP A 115 -0.01 1.57 15.69
CA ASP A 115 1.21 1.22 16.41
C ASP A 115 2.33 0.85 15.44
N ALA A 116 2.80 1.85 14.70
CA ALA A 116 3.89 1.77 13.73
C ALA A 116 4.68 3.08 13.72
N VAL A 117 5.88 3.08 13.12
CA VAL A 117 6.79 4.24 13.20
C VAL A 117 6.28 5.43 12.36
N ASP A 118 5.74 5.16 11.17
CA ASP A 118 5.28 6.22 10.25
C ASP A 118 4.14 5.68 9.35
N PRO A 119 3.01 5.25 9.96
CA PRO A 119 1.96 4.57 9.22
C PRO A 119 1.18 5.53 8.32
N ALA A 120 0.99 5.13 7.07
CA ALA A 120 0.38 5.92 6.03
C ALA A 120 -0.90 5.27 5.46
N GLY A 121 -1.96 6.07 5.34
CA GLY A 121 -3.06 5.82 4.42
C GLY A 121 -2.82 6.56 3.11
N PHE A 122 -3.61 6.25 2.09
CA PHE A 122 -3.47 6.84 0.75
C PHE A 122 -4.81 7.23 0.16
N THR A 123 -4.87 8.39 -0.50
CA THR A 123 -5.85 8.59 -1.55
C THR A 123 -5.16 8.49 -2.90
N ILE A 124 -5.86 7.92 -3.86
CA ILE A 124 -5.38 7.72 -5.23
C ILE A 124 -6.41 8.35 -6.16
N GLU A 125 -5.95 9.28 -6.99
CA GLU A 125 -6.82 10.06 -7.85
C GLU A 125 -6.42 9.91 -9.32
N LYS A 126 -7.44 9.82 -10.17
CA LYS A 126 -7.32 9.92 -11.63
C LYS A 126 -8.61 10.45 -12.25
N SER A 127 -8.47 11.43 -13.12
CA SER A 127 -9.58 11.97 -13.94
C SER A 127 -10.85 12.30 -13.13
N GLY A 128 -10.67 12.87 -11.94
CA GLY A 128 -11.76 13.24 -11.03
C GLY A 128 -12.35 12.09 -10.20
N THR A 129 -11.86 10.86 -10.36
CA THR A 129 -12.20 9.75 -9.47
C THR A 129 -11.15 9.61 -8.39
N LYS A 130 -11.60 9.56 -7.13
CA LYS A 130 -10.75 9.38 -5.95
C LYS A 130 -11.12 8.10 -5.20
N ILE A 131 -10.13 7.30 -4.81
CA ILE A 131 -10.30 6.17 -3.91
C ILE A 131 -9.45 6.38 -2.66
N GLY A 132 -9.92 5.89 -1.52
CA GLY A 132 -9.23 6.00 -0.23
C GLY A 132 -8.88 4.62 0.31
N ILE A 133 -7.66 4.45 0.81
CA ILE A 133 -7.15 3.23 1.42
C ILE A 133 -6.53 3.57 2.77
N ALA A 134 -7.03 2.97 3.84
CA ALA A 134 -6.46 3.06 5.17
C ALA A 134 -6.66 1.72 5.90
N THR A 135 -5.63 0.90 5.89
CA THR A 135 -5.56 -0.34 6.65
C THR A 135 -5.00 -0.07 8.05
N ASP A 136 -5.37 -0.89 9.03
CA ASP A 136 -4.96 -0.75 10.44
C ASP A 136 -5.28 0.61 11.06
N LEU A 137 -6.41 1.18 10.66
CA LEU A 137 -6.85 2.46 11.18
C LEU A 137 -7.35 2.32 12.63
N GLY A 138 -6.56 2.78 13.60
CA GLY A 138 -6.96 2.80 15.01
C GLY A 138 -8.03 3.88 15.28
N ILE A 139 -7.68 5.16 15.11
CA ILE A 139 -8.60 6.28 15.33
C ILE A 139 -8.78 7.08 14.04
N ALA A 140 -10.02 7.21 13.59
CA ALA A 140 -10.36 8.08 12.47
C ALA A 140 -10.34 9.56 12.91
N THR A 141 -9.16 10.18 12.90
CA THR A 141 -8.98 11.59 13.22
C THR A 141 -9.72 12.48 12.22
N LEU A 142 -9.89 13.77 12.58
CA LEU A 142 -10.49 14.74 11.67
C LEU A 142 -9.70 14.84 10.36
N MET A 143 -8.38 14.80 10.40
CA MET A 143 -7.51 14.83 9.23
C MET A 143 -7.76 13.61 8.32
N VAL A 144 -7.83 12.40 8.88
CA VAL A 144 -8.15 11.18 8.12
C VAL A 144 -9.52 11.32 7.44
N LYS A 145 -10.53 11.80 8.18
CA LYS A 145 -11.88 12.03 7.61
C LYS A 145 -11.87 13.04 6.46
N GLU A 146 -11.08 14.12 6.57
CA GLU A 146 -10.95 15.10 5.48
C GLU A 146 -10.30 14.49 4.24
N HIS A 147 -9.23 13.70 4.38
CA HIS A 147 -8.60 13.01 3.24
C HIS A 147 -9.57 12.05 2.55
N LEU A 148 -10.38 11.33 3.32
CA LEU A 148 -11.30 10.31 2.80
C LEU A 148 -12.63 10.88 2.28
N LYS A 149 -12.89 12.18 2.44
CA LYS A 149 -14.09 12.81 1.86
C LYS A 149 -14.10 12.67 0.34
N GLU A 150 -15.32 12.52 -0.18
CA GLU A 150 -15.60 12.46 -1.63
C GLU A 150 -14.87 11.32 -2.37
N CYS A 151 -14.40 10.30 -1.64
CA CYS A 151 -13.91 9.09 -2.26
C CYS A 151 -15.07 8.29 -2.85
N ALA A 152 -14.95 7.89 -4.13
CA ALA A 152 -15.90 7.01 -4.80
C ALA A 152 -15.86 5.58 -4.24
N LEU A 153 -14.72 5.18 -3.64
CA LEU A 153 -14.50 3.89 -2.98
C LEU A 153 -13.61 4.09 -1.75
N LEU A 154 -13.94 3.43 -0.66
CA LEU A 154 -13.11 3.35 0.55
C LEU A 154 -12.75 1.89 0.83
N ILE A 155 -11.46 1.64 1.03
CA ILE A 155 -10.92 0.39 1.55
C ILE A 155 -10.40 0.69 2.94
N LEU A 156 -11.15 0.28 3.95
CA LEU A 156 -10.85 0.55 5.35
C LEU A 156 -10.73 -0.77 6.11
N GLU A 157 -9.70 -0.88 6.90
CA GLU A 157 -9.55 -1.91 7.92
C GLU A 157 -9.30 -1.22 9.25
N ALA A 158 -10.22 -1.41 10.18
CA ALA A 158 -10.10 -0.92 11.54
C ALA A 158 -9.95 -2.13 12.47
N ASN A 159 -8.91 -2.13 13.27
CA ASN A 159 -8.79 -3.07 14.38
C ASN A 159 -9.86 -2.70 15.40
N HIS A 160 -10.96 -3.41 15.38
CA HIS A 160 -12.04 -3.29 16.35
C HIS A 160 -11.94 -4.45 17.30
N ASP A 161 -11.68 -4.17 18.57
CA ASP A 161 -11.82 -5.13 19.65
C ASP A 161 -13.32 -5.14 20.02
N PRO A 162 -14.07 -6.21 19.75
CA PRO A 162 -15.44 -6.28 20.19
C PRO A 162 -15.44 -6.58 21.69
N ASP A 163 -15.73 -5.56 22.51
CA ASP A 163 -16.12 -5.73 23.92
C ASP A 163 -17.37 -6.63 24.06
#